data_d6710ad40bf8a0fadf379f4e5aabaa36
#
_entry.id   d6710ad40bf8a0fadf379f4e5aabaa36
#
_cell.length_a   1.000
_cell.length_b   1.000
_cell.length_c   1.000
_cell.angle_alpha   90.00
_cell.angle_beta   90.00
_cell.angle_gamma   90.00
#
_symmetry.space_group_name_H-M   'P 1'
#
loop_
_entity.id
_entity.type
_entity.pdbx_description
1 polymer ?
#
loop_
_entity_poly.entity_id
_entity_poly.type
_entity_poly.pdbx_seq_one_letter_code
_entity_poly.pdbx_strand_id
1 'polypeptide(L)'
;MKEERIHPMNETDQFLTTLSKDEKKLVASLDTPFKIQAFLDSIVYPGGEQNRSPIEVLRHREAHCLDGGLFASALMRLLGFEPKIVDLQPEPGKDDDHVLALYKQKGCWGAVAKSNFSGLRFREPIHRTLRELVLTYFDDFFNIKGEKTLRYYSRPVHLARFDRFHWMCEQGGVDAVESHLYKVKVIPLITTEQATIFSPVDKRSFEAATLGLNYDGVFKLA
;
A
#
# COMPACT_ATOMS: atom_id res chain seq x y z
N MET A 1 -10.51 -5.55 47.80
CA MET A 1 -10.75 -5.93 46.39
C MET A 1 -9.86 -5.02 45.56
N LYS A 2 -8.84 -5.56 44.86
CA LYS A 2 -8.06 -4.78 43.90
C LYS A 2 -8.91 -4.72 42.63
N GLU A 3 -9.30 -3.51 42.22
CA GLU A 3 -9.87 -3.30 40.88
C GLU A 3 -8.81 -3.72 39.84
N GLU A 4 -9.08 -4.82 39.14
CA GLU A 4 -8.34 -5.16 37.93
C GLU A 4 -8.57 -4.02 36.92
N ARG A 5 -7.54 -3.24 36.68
CA ARG A 5 -7.53 -2.27 35.57
C ARG A 5 -7.62 -3.05 34.29
N ILE A 6 -8.79 -3.09 33.70
CA ILE A 6 -8.98 -3.57 32.31
C ILE A 6 -8.15 -2.66 31.43
N HIS A 7 -6.96 -3.10 31.02
CA HIS A 7 -6.21 -2.40 29.99
C HIS A 7 -7.03 -2.48 28.70
N PRO A 8 -7.28 -1.36 28.01
CA PRO A 8 -7.96 -1.42 26.72
C PRO A 8 -7.16 -2.35 25.78
N MET A 9 -7.89 -3.23 25.11
CA MET A 9 -7.32 -4.18 24.15
C MET A 9 -6.59 -3.39 23.06
N ASN A 10 -5.36 -3.79 22.73
CA ASN A 10 -4.62 -3.10 21.67
C ASN A 10 -5.21 -3.42 20.30
N GLU A 11 -4.93 -2.61 19.29
CA GLU A 11 -5.49 -2.72 17.93
C GLU A 11 -5.24 -4.10 17.30
N THR A 12 -4.07 -4.67 17.52
CA THR A 12 -3.70 -6.00 17.01
C THR A 12 -4.53 -7.11 17.64
N ASP A 13 -4.74 -7.06 18.97
CA ASP A 13 -5.57 -8.02 19.68
C ASP A 13 -7.04 -7.90 19.26
N GLN A 14 -7.52 -6.66 19.08
CA GLN A 14 -8.87 -6.42 18.58
C GLN A 14 -9.05 -7.05 17.18
N PHE A 15 -8.14 -6.79 16.24
CA PHE A 15 -8.16 -7.42 14.93
C PHE A 15 -8.20 -8.95 15.03
N LEU A 16 -7.31 -9.56 15.81
CA LEU A 16 -7.26 -11.01 15.96
C LEU A 16 -8.53 -11.60 16.61
N THR A 17 -9.21 -10.87 17.52
CA THR A 17 -10.47 -11.35 18.12
C THR A 17 -11.64 -11.31 17.16
N THR A 18 -11.66 -10.42 16.17
CA THR A 18 -12.72 -10.35 15.16
C THR A 18 -12.62 -11.45 14.09
N LEU A 19 -11.46 -12.13 13.99
CA LEU A 19 -11.23 -13.19 13.00
C LEU A 19 -11.91 -14.50 13.39
N SER A 20 -12.57 -15.13 12.44
CA SER A 20 -13.02 -16.52 12.53
C SER A 20 -11.83 -17.50 12.62
N LYS A 21 -12.10 -18.76 12.92
CA LYS A 21 -11.06 -19.79 13.01
C LYS A 21 -10.30 -19.99 11.69
N ASP A 22 -10.99 -19.91 10.56
CA ASP A 22 -10.38 -20.11 9.26
C ASP A 22 -9.63 -18.85 8.78
N GLU A 23 -10.14 -17.64 9.07
CA GLU A 23 -9.42 -16.39 8.87
C GLU A 23 -8.11 -16.35 9.68
N LYS A 24 -8.13 -16.82 10.94
CA LYS A 24 -6.91 -16.95 11.77
C LYS A 24 -5.88 -17.88 11.15
N LYS A 25 -6.32 -19.03 10.62
CA LYS A 25 -5.41 -19.96 9.93
C LYS A 25 -4.79 -19.33 8.68
N LEU A 26 -5.61 -18.63 7.90
CA LEU A 26 -5.13 -17.93 6.71
C LEU A 26 -4.12 -16.85 7.09
N VAL A 27 -4.45 -15.95 8.02
CA VAL A 27 -3.55 -14.90 8.51
C VAL A 27 -2.24 -15.50 9.02
N ALA A 28 -2.30 -16.57 9.80
CA ALA A 28 -1.12 -17.27 10.30
C ALA A 28 -0.26 -17.90 9.19
N SER A 29 -0.83 -18.23 8.04
CA SER A 29 -0.09 -18.75 6.88
C SER A 29 0.67 -17.67 6.11
N LEU A 30 0.29 -16.40 6.27
CA LEU A 30 0.92 -15.23 5.64
C LEU A 30 2.10 -14.72 6.49
N ASP A 31 3.04 -15.59 6.78
CA ASP A 31 4.12 -15.44 7.76
C ASP A 31 5.38 -14.74 7.22
N THR A 32 5.34 -14.22 5.99
CA THR A 32 6.41 -13.41 5.38
C THR A 32 5.86 -12.29 4.53
N PRO A 33 6.58 -11.16 4.33
CA PRO A 33 6.15 -10.10 3.42
C PRO A 33 5.84 -10.59 2.01
N PHE A 34 6.61 -11.56 1.49
CA PHE A 34 6.36 -12.16 0.18
C PHE A 34 5.05 -12.95 0.12
N LYS A 35 4.69 -13.71 1.18
CA LYS A 35 3.40 -14.42 1.22
C LYS A 35 2.22 -13.45 1.34
N ILE A 36 2.39 -12.32 2.04
CA ILE A 36 1.40 -11.23 2.06
C ILE A 36 1.22 -10.66 0.66
N GLN A 37 2.31 -10.41 -0.08
CA GLN A 37 2.24 -9.99 -1.46
C GLN A 37 1.52 -11.01 -2.34
N ALA A 38 1.87 -12.29 -2.24
CA ALA A 38 1.23 -13.36 -3.02
C ALA A 38 -0.28 -13.44 -2.77
N PHE A 39 -0.72 -13.21 -1.53
CA PHE A 39 -2.14 -13.07 -1.22
C PHE A 39 -2.77 -11.87 -1.92
N LEU A 40 -2.16 -10.69 -1.85
CA LEU A 40 -2.65 -9.49 -2.53
C LEU A 40 -2.69 -9.67 -4.06
N ASP A 41 -1.75 -10.40 -4.63
CA ASP A 41 -1.75 -10.70 -6.07
C ASP A 41 -2.88 -11.65 -6.48
N SER A 42 -3.37 -12.48 -5.56
CA SER A 42 -4.45 -13.45 -5.79
C SER A 42 -5.86 -12.87 -5.68
N ILE A 43 -6.01 -11.64 -5.17
CA ILE A 43 -7.30 -10.98 -4.99
C ILE A 43 -7.57 -9.95 -6.09
N VAL A 44 -8.85 -9.57 -6.26
CA VAL A 44 -9.26 -8.64 -7.31
C VAL A 44 -8.76 -7.22 -7.02
N TYR A 45 -8.40 -6.47 -8.08
CA TYR A 45 -8.30 -5.01 -8.04
C TYR A 45 -9.64 -4.48 -8.57
N PRO A 46 -10.54 -3.94 -7.72
CA PRO A 46 -11.88 -3.56 -8.14
C PRO A 46 -11.89 -2.26 -8.95
N GLY A 47 -13.00 -2.00 -9.63
CA GLY A 47 -13.36 -0.66 -10.08
C GLY A 47 -14.09 0.10 -8.95
N GLY A 48 -14.10 1.45 -9.01
CA GLY A 48 -14.74 2.30 -8.01
C GLY A 48 -13.78 2.85 -6.96
N GLU A 49 -14.32 3.67 -6.04
CA GLU A 49 -13.51 4.51 -5.13
C GLU A 49 -13.64 4.10 -3.65
N GLN A 50 -14.34 3.00 -3.34
CA GLN A 50 -14.57 2.59 -1.96
C GLN A 50 -13.32 1.96 -1.34
N ASN A 51 -12.73 2.61 -0.36
CA ASN A 51 -11.66 2.05 0.46
C ASN A 51 -12.20 0.98 1.43
N ARG A 52 -11.33 0.02 1.78
CA ARG A 52 -11.64 -1.12 2.65
C ARG A 52 -10.63 -1.23 3.79
N SER A 53 -11.13 -1.57 4.96
CA SER A 53 -10.27 -1.94 6.09
C SER A 53 -9.57 -3.28 5.85
N PRO A 54 -8.45 -3.57 6.55
CA PRO A 54 -7.76 -4.85 6.46
C PRO A 54 -8.66 -6.08 6.63
N ILE A 55 -9.64 -6.02 7.54
CA ILE A 55 -10.58 -7.13 7.72
C ILE A 55 -11.53 -7.30 6.52
N GLU A 56 -11.94 -6.21 5.90
CA GLU A 56 -12.78 -6.24 4.70
C GLU A 56 -12.00 -6.76 3.49
N VAL A 57 -10.72 -6.36 3.30
CA VAL A 57 -9.84 -6.95 2.28
C VAL A 57 -9.75 -8.46 2.43
N LEU A 58 -9.57 -8.95 3.68
CA LEU A 58 -9.51 -10.38 3.97
C LEU A 58 -10.81 -11.11 3.56
N ARG A 59 -11.97 -10.50 3.81
CA ARG A 59 -13.30 -11.10 3.61
C ARG A 59 -13.80 -10.98 2.19
N HIS A 60 -13.68 -9.80 1.59
CA HIS A 60 -14.19 -9.51 0.24
C HIS A 60 -13.25 -9.97 -0.88
N ARG A 61 -11.96 -10.19 -0.58
CA ARG A 61 -10.95 -10.56 -1.58
C ARG A 61 -10.80 -9.52 -2.70
N GLU A 62 -10.87 -8.26 -2.30
CA GLU A 62 -10.72 -7.10 -3.17
C GLU A 62 -9.89 -6.03 -2.46
N ALA A 63 -9.04 -5.32 -3.19
CA ALA A 63 -8.27 -4.19 -2.66
C ALA A 63 -7.78 -3.26 -3.76
N HIS A 64 -7.84 -1.95 -3.50
CA HIS A 64 -7.05 -0.93 -4.19
C HIS A 64 -5.65 -0.80 -3.57
N CYS A 65 -4.87 0.19 -4.01
CA CYS A 65 -3.52 0.42 -3.49
C CYS A 65 -3.52 0.77 -2.00
N LEU A 66 -4.40 1.66 -1.54
CA LEU A 66 -4.52 2.04 -0.13
C LEU A 66 -4.94 0.84 0.73
N ASP A 67 -6.00 0.14 0.33
CA ASP A 67 -6.51 -1.05 1.03
C ASP A 67 -5.45 -2.12 1.19
N GLY A 68 -4.75 -2.43 0.09
CA GLY A 68 -3.66 -3.40 0.07
C GLY A 68 -2.46 -2.97 0.91
N GLY A 69 -2.14 -1.67 0.91
CA GLY A 69 -1.11 -1.09 1.78
C GLY A 69 -1.47 -1.20 3.26
N LEU A 70 -2.74 -0.92 3.62
CA LEU A 70 -3.24 -1.08 4.99
C LEU A 70 -3.25 -2.56 5.40
N PHE A 71 -3.78 -3.45 4.56
CA PHE A 71 -3.79 -4.88 4.82
C PHE A 71 -2.37 -5.44 5.03
N ALA A 72 -1.45 -5.11 4.13
CA ALA A 72 -0.07 -5.55 4.25
C ALA A 72 0.59 -5.02 5.53
N SER A 73 0.36 -3.74 5.88
CA SER A 73 0.89 -3.14 7.11
C SER A 73 0.31 -3.80 8.37
N ALA A 74 -0.99 -4.17 8.35
CA ALA A 74 -1.63 -4.89 9.45
C ALA A 74 -0.98 -6.27 9.68
N LEU A 75 -0.82 -7.05 8.62
CA LEU A 75 -0.21 -8.37 8.73
C LEU A 75 1.29 -8.30 9.05
N MET A 76 2.04 -7.37 8.46
CA MET A 76 3.43 -7.14 8.81
C MET A 76 3.60 -6.73 10.28
N ARG A 77 2.64 -5.97 10.86
CA ARG A 77 2.63 -5.65 12.29
C ARG A 77 2.51 -6.92 13.15
N LEU A 78 1.70 -7.91 12.74
CA LEU A 78 1.62 -9.22 13.41
C LEU A 78 2.97 -9.99 13.34
N LEU A 79 3.76 -9.75 12.31
CA LEU A 79 5.11 -10.33 12.14
C LEU A 79 6.20 -9.54 12.89
N GLY A 80 5.83 -8.48 13.64
CA GLY A 80 6.76 -7.66 14.41
C GLY A 80 7.39 -6.50 13.65
N PHE A 81 6.96 -6.19 12.43
CA PHE A 81 7.38 -4.99 11.72
C PHE A 81 6.60 -3.75 12.18
N GLU A 82 7.20 -2.58 12.06
CA GLU A 82 6.49 -1.32 12.27
C GLU A 82 5.44 -1.10 11.16
N PRO A 83 4.15 -0.82 11.49
CA PRO A 83 3.12 -0.59 10.49
C PRO A 83 3.31 0.79 9.86
N LYS A 84 3.98 0.84 8.72
CA LYS A 84 4.30 2.07 8.00
C LYS A 84 3.87 1.97 6.55
N ILE A 85 3.32 3.07 6.04
CA ILE A 85 3.02 3.26 4.62
C ILE A 85 3.73 4.49 4.07
N VAL A 86 3.94 4.50 2.76
CA VAL A 86 4.35 5.66 1.98
C VAL A 86 3.45 5.78 0.76
N ASP A 87 3.10 7.00 0.41
CA ASP A 87 2.31 7.34 -0.76
C ASP A 87 3.23 7.86 -1.86
N LEU A 88 3.16 7.28 -3.05
CA LEU A 88 3.84 7.69 -4.28
C LEU A 88 2.89 8.55 -5.08
N GLN A 89 3.27 9.80 -5.36
CA GLN A 89 2.39 10.77 -5.99
C GLN A 89 2.84 11.11 -7.41
N PRO A 90 1.91 11.05 -8.38
CA PRO A 90 2.17 11.45 -9.75
C PRO A 90 2.20 12.96 -9.94
N GLU A 91 2.47 13.38 -11.16
CA GLU A 91 2.15 14.71 -11.63
C GLU A 91 0.64 14.94 -11.55
N PRO A 92 0.17 16.05 -10.92
CA PRO A 92 -1.26 16.29 -10.70
C PRO A 92 -2.09 16.18 -11.99
N GLY A 93 -3.18 15.41 -11.93
CA GLY A 93 -4.11 15.19 -13.06
C GLY A 93 -3.62 14.24 -14.14
N LYS A 94 -2.45 13.61 -13.97
CA LYS A 94 -1.88 12.67 -14.95
C LYS A 94 -2.13 11.20 -14.60
N ASP A 95 -2.27 10.89 -13.31
CA ASP A 95 -2.39 9.52 -12.82
C ASP A 95 -2.97 9.53 -11.40
N ASP A 96 -3.19 8.35 -10.84
CA ASP A 96 -3.56 8.15 -9.45
C ASP A 96 -2.32 7.95 -8.56
N ASP A 97 -2.45 8.17 -7.26
CA ASP A 97 -1.41 7.89 -6.29
C ASP A 97 -1.24 6.36 -6.07
N HIS A 98 -0.17 5.98 -5.38
CA HIS A 98 0.10 4.57 -5.13
C HIS A 98 0.71 4.33 -3.75
N VAL A 99 -0.01 3.58 -2.91
CA VAL A 99 0.39 3.33 -1.52
C VAL A 99 1.20 2.04 -1.39
N LEU A 100 2.37 2.17 -0.75
CA LEU A 100 3.23 1.04 -0.40
C LEU A 100 3.23 0.81 1.11
N ALA A 101 3.06 -0.44 1.54
CA ALA A 101 3.38 -0.87 2.90
C ALA A 101 4.88 -1.13 3.03
N LEU A 102 5.53 -0.45 3.96
CA LEU A 102 6.97 -0.50 4.14
C LEU A 102 7.38 -1.53 5.20
N TYR A 103 8.46 -2.26 4.94
CA TYR A 103 9.12 -3.05 5.97
C TYR A 103 10.64 -2.87 5.92
N LYS A 104 11.30 -3.17 7.02
CA LYS A 104 12.76 -3.08 7.10
C LYS A 104 13.33 -4.36 7.64
N GLN A 105 14.25 -4.97 6.90
CA GLN A 105 14.94 -6.19 7.29
C GLN A 105 16.44 -6.05 7.05
N LYS A 106 17.25 -6.48 8.01
CA LYS A 106 18.72 -6.33 7.97
C LYS A 106 19.20 -4.92 7.62
N GLY A 107 18.47 -3.90 8.09
CA GLY A 107 18.80 -2.49 7.85
C GLY A 107 18.33 -1.93 6.50
N CYS A 108 17.79 -2.74 5.60
CA CYS A 108 17.32 -2.33 4.27
C CYS A 108 15.81 -2.28 4.17
N TRP A 109 15.31 -1.38 3.32
CA TRP A 109 13.89 -1.19 3.04
C TRP A 109 13.42 -2.13 1.94
N GLY A 110 12.23 -2.69 2.13
CA GLY A 110 11.42 -3.38 1.15
C GLY A 110 9.98 -2.85 1.20
N ALA A 111 9.16 -3.31 0.25
CA ALA A 111 7.75 -2.89 0.17
C ALA A 111 6.85 -4.04 -0.28
N VAL A 112 5.60 -3.99 0.21
CA VAL A 112 4.47 -4.79 -0.24
C VAL A 112 3.41 -3.83 -0.74
N ALA A 113 2.80 -4.10 -1.90
CA ALA A 113 1.77 -3.23 -2.44
C ALA A 113 0.75 -3.98 -3.31
N LYS A 114 -0.48 -3.51 -3.32
CA LYS A 114 -1.53 -3.93 -4.25
C LYS A 114 -1.57 -2.95 -5.41
N SER A 115 -1.42 -3.44 -6.62
CA SER A 115 -1.51 -2.61 -7.82
C SER A 115 -2.25 -3.31 -8.94
N ASN A 116 -2.89 -2.50 -9.76
CA ASN A 116 -3.46 -2.91 -11.03
C ASN A 116 -2.37 -3.11 -12.10
N PHE A 117 -1.22 -2.42 -11.96
CA PHE A 117 -0.06 -2.56 -12.83
C PHE A 117 0.96 -3.54 -12.25
N SER A 118 1.50 -4.45 -13.05
CA SER A 118 2.37 -5.54 -12.58
C SER A 118 3.69 -5.06 -11.98
N GLY A 119 4.23 -3.93 -12.41
CA GLY A 119 5.49 -3.37 -11.95
C GLY A 119 5.45 -2.65 -10.60
N LEU A 120 4.25 -2.28 -10.12
CA LEU A 120 4.05 -1.44 -8.93
C LEU A 120 3.77 -2.26 -7.66
N ARG A 121 4.38 -3.45 -7.51
CA ARG A 121 4.12 -4.39 -6.42
C ARG A 121 5.34 -4.55 -5.52
N PHE A 122 5.67 -5.76 -5.14
CA PHE A 122 6.70 -6.15 -4.20
C PHE A 122 8.11 -5.62 -4.55
N ARG A 123 8.85 -5.23 -3.49
CA ARG A 123 10.31 -4.99 -3.56
C ARG A 123 10.99 -5.68 -2.39
N GLU A 124 12.07 -6.41 -2.70
CA GLU A 124 12.92 -7.05 -1.70
C GLU A 124 13.60 -6.02 -0.77
N PRO A 125 13.93 -6.39 0.49
CA PRO A 125 14.55 -5.47 1.45
C PRO A 125 16.06 -5.33 1.19
N ILE A 126 16.43 -4.70 0.08
CA ILE A 126 17.80 -4.46 -0.34
C ILE A 126 18.18 -2.97 -0.43
N HIS A 127 17.21 -2.07 -0.27
CA HIS A 127 17.37 -0.64 -0.45
C HIS A 127 17.79 0.04 0.86
N ARG A 128 18.92 0.75 0.85
CA ARG A 128 19.48 1.40 2.05
C ARG A 128 18.71 2.62 2.50
N THR A 129 18.10 3.34 1.56
CA THR A 129 17.29 4.53 1.82
C THR A 129 15.89 4.37 1.24
N LEU A 130 14.92 5.11 1.82
CA LEU A 130 13.56 5.13 1.27
C LEU A 130 13.52 5.71 -0.15
N ARG A 131 14.34 6.74 -0.43
CA ARG A 131 14.45 7.32 -1.77
C ARG A 131 14.94 6.28 -2.80
N GLU A 132 15.92 5.46 -2.43
CA GLU A 132 16.42 4.36 -3.27
C GLU A 132 15.30 3.35 -3.58
N LEU A 133 14.52 2.93 -2.57
CA LEU A 133 13.35 2.08 -2.77
C LEU A 133 12.33 2.72 -3.71
N VAL A 134 11.94 3.97 -3.47
CA VAL A 134 10.94 4.69 -4.27
C VAL A 134 11.38 4.84 -5.72
N LEU A 135 12.67 5.10 -5.98
CA LEU A 135 13.21 5.20 -7.35
C LEU A 135 13.04 3.91 -8.16
N THR A 136 12.96 2.74 -7.52
CA THR A 136 12.74 1.47 -8.24
C THR A 136 11.35 1.34 -8.86
N TYR A 137 10.42 2.20 -8.49
CA TYR A 137 9.08 2.27 -9.09
C TYR A 137 8.98 3.26 -10.25
N PHE A 138 9.98 4.13 -10.45
CA PHE A 138 9.89 5.24 -11.40
C PHE A 138 9.60 4.80 -12.83
N ASP A 139 10.27 3.77 -13.32
CA ASP A 139 10.08 3.31 -14.71
C ASP A 139 8.77 2.56 -14.92
N ASP A 140 8.21 1.97 -13.86
CA ASP A 140 6.95 1.24 -13.88
C ASP A 140 5.73 2.13 -13.55
N PHE A 141 5.96 3.38 -13.09
CA PHE A 141 4.91 4.32 -12.69
C PHE A 141 4.51 5.20 -13.88
N PHE A 142 3.59 4.74 -14.67
CA PHE A 142 3.10 5.42 -15.87
C PHE A 142 1.59 5.20 -16.05
N ASN A 143 0.95 6.18 -16.69
CA ASN A 143 -0.47 6.14 -16.99
C ASN A 143 -0.78 5.32 -18.27
N ILE A 144 -2.07 5.16 -18.59
CA ILE A 144 -2.53 4.40 -19.79
C ILE A 144 -2.08 5.01 -21.13
N LYS A 145 -1.53 6.23 -21.14
CA LYS A 145 -0.91 6.84 -22.33
C LYS A 145 0.58 6.52 -22.42
N GLY A 146 1.14 5.80 -21.44
CA GLY A 146 2.56 5.47 -21.38
C GLY A 146 3.44 6.63 -20.89
N GLU A 147 2.85 7.68 -20.32
CA GLU A 147 3.61 8.80 -19.73
C GLU A 147 4.10 8.41 -18.33
N LYS A 148 5.38 8.56 -18.04
CA LYS A 148 5.96 8.36 -16.71
C LYS A 148 5.56 9.50 -15.79
N THR A 149 4.75 9.22 -14.80
CA THR A 149 4.02 10.23 -14.02
C THR A 149 4.56 10.46 -12.61
N LEU A 150 5.35 9.55 -12.02
CA LEU A 150 5.85 9.69 -10.65
C LEU A 150 6.67 10.97 -10.46
N ARG A 151 6.30 11.80 -9.46
CA ARG A 151 6.97 13.08 -9.14
C ARG A 151 7.40 13.20 -7.68
N TYR A 152 6.60 12.68 -6.76
CA TYR A 152 6.80 12.88 -5.33
C TYR A 152 6.57 11.59 -4.56
N TYR A 153 6.95 11.58 -3.30
CA TYR A 153 6.54 10.57 -2.33
C TYR A 153 6.33 11.21 -0.96
N SER A 154 5.41 10.68 -0.16
CA SER A 154 5.14 11.21 1.17
C SER A 154 6.25 10.85 2.15
N ARG A 155 6.33 11.57 3.28
CA ARG A 155 7.01 11.00 4.44
C ARG A 155 6.29 9.73 4.88
N PRO A 156 7.02 8.72 5.41
CA PRO A 156 6.38 7.52 5.93
C PRO A 156 5.37 7.87 7.03
N VAL A 157 4.18 7.29 6.92
CA VAL A 157 3.13 7.41 7.91
C VAL A 157 3.13 6.17 8.79
N HIS A 158 3.27 6.35 10.10
CA HIS A 158 3.20 5.27 11.09
C HIS A 158 1.75 5.04 11.49
N LEU A 159 1.19 3.88 11.15
CA LEU A 159 -0.24 3.61 11.30
C LEU A 159 -0.69 3.42 12.76
N ALA A 160 0.21 3.10 13.69
CA ALA A 160 -0.14 2.99 15.12
C ALA A 160 -0.76 4.29 15.70
N ARG A 161 -0.53 5.45 15.08
CA ARG A 161 -1.19 6.70 15.47
C ARG A 161 -2.71 6.70 15.24
N PHE A 162 -3.19 5.78 14.41
CA PHE A 162 -4.60 5.59 14.07
C PHE A 162 -5.25 4.44 14.84
N ASP A 163 -4.54 3.76 15.75
CA ASP A 163 -5.08 2.63 16.53
C ASP A 163 -6.36 3.02 17.28
N ARG A 164 -6.44 4.26 17.76
CA ARG A 164 -7.65 4.78 18.42
C ARG A 164 -8.90 4.84 17.51
N PHE A 165 -8.74 4.71 16.22
CA PHE A 165 -9.82 4.68 15.22
C PHE A 165 -10.04 3.28 14.64
N HIS A 166 -9.37 2.27 15.19
CA HIS A 166 -9.51 0.86 14.79
C HIS A 166 -9.33 0.62 13.29
N TRP A 167 -8.28 1.22 12.69
CA TRP A 167 -8.02 1.20 11.25
C TRP A 167 -7.88 -0.20 10.66
N MET A 168 -7.58 -1.24 11.46
CA MET A 168 -7.51 -2.62 10.98
C MET A 168 -8.90 -3.24 10.78
N CYS A 169 -9.94 -2.70 11.43
CA CYS A 169 -11.28 -3.26 11.48
C CYS A 169 -12.39 -2.32 11.02
N GLU A 170 -12.22 -1.01 11.21
CA GLU A 170 -13.30 -0.03 11.09
C GLU A 170 -13.07 0.92 9.91
N GLN A 171 -14.13 1.21 9.15
CA GLN A 171 -14.07 2.14 8.02
C GLN A 171 -13.60 3.54 8.45
N GLY A 172 -14.09 4.05 9.59
CA GLY A 172 -13.68 5.36 10.10
C GLY A 172 -12.18 5.47 10.39
N GLY A 173 -11.52 4.35 10.67
CA GLY A 173 -10.06 4.28 10.80
C GLY A 173 -9.34 4.39 9.46
N VAL A 174 -9.89 3.76 8.42
CA VAL A 174 -9.39 3.88 7.04
C VAL A 174 -9.53 5.32 6.55
N ASP A 175 -10.70 5.93 6.73
CA ASP A 175 -10.99 7.32 6.36
C ASP A 175 -10.06 8.31 7.07
N ALA A 176 -9.70 8.04 8.33
CA ALA A 176 -8.75 8.84 9.09
C ALA A 176 -7.32 8.74 8.52
N VAL A 177 -6.90 7.55 8.05
CA VAL A 177 -5.61 7.36 7.37
C VAL A 177 -5.60 8.10 6.04
N GLU A 178 -6.60 7.90 5.20
CA GLU A 178 -6.73 8.56 3.90
C GLU A 178 -6.71 10.09 4.03
N SER A 179 -7.55 10.65 4.91
CA SER A 179 -7.59 12.09 5.20
C SER A 179 -6.25 12.64 5.69
N HIS A 180 -5.42 11.79 6.32
CA HIS A 180 -4.08 12.16 6.74
C HIS A 180 -3.09 12.15 5.58
N LEU A 181 -3.17 11.18 4.65
CA LEU A 181 -2.29 11.09 3.49
C LEU A 181 -2.36 12.36 2.62
N TYR A 182 -3.55 12.93 2.42
CA TYR A 182 -3.70 14.21 1.71
C TYR A 182 -3.00 15.41 2.38
N LYS A 183 -2.60 15.29 3.65
CA LYS A 183 -1.98 16.37 4.44
C LYS A 183 -0.51 16.12 4.75
N VAL A 184 -0.01 14.93 4.45
CA VAL A 184 1.38 14.57 4.73
C VAL A 184 2.33 15.35 3.82
N LYS A 185 3.42 15.83 4.40
CA LYS A 185 4.47 16.49 3.62
C LYS A 185 5.05 15.52 2.59
N VAL A 186 5.03 15.93 1.34
CA VAL A 186 5.66 15.22 0.23
C VAL A 186 7.10 15.68 -0.01
N ILE A 187 7.89 14.78 -0.58
CA ILE A 187 9.30 14.97 -0.89
C ILE A 187 9.43 14.84 -2.41
N PRO A 188 10.00 15.84 -3.11
CA PRO A 188 10.25 15.73 -4.53
C PRO A 188 11.21 14.56 -4.82
N LEU A 189 10.82 13.71 -5.76
CA LEU A 189 11.65 12.64 -6.30
C LEU A 189 12.37 13.07 -7.55
N ILE A 190 11.66 13.78 -8.41
CA ILE A 190 12.04 14.23 -9.75
C ILE A 190 11.92 15.76 -9.82
N THR A 191 12.88 16.44 -10.45
CA THR A 191 12.76 17.90 -10.69
C THR A 191 11.91 18.18 -11.93
N THR A 192 11.42 19.42 -12.03
CA THR A 192 10.65 19.86 -13.20
C THR A 192 11.49 19.77 -14.48
N GLU A 193 12.78 20.11 -14.41
CA GLU A 193 13.72 20.03 -15.55
C GLU A 193 13.91 18.58 -16.00
N GLN A 194 14.06 17.64 -15.05
CA GLN A 194 14.14 16.21 -15.38
C GLN A 194 12.87 15.71 -16.06
N ALA A 195 11.70 16.19 -15.64
CA ALA A 195 10.43 15.76 -16.22
C ALA A 195 10.25 16.15 -17.70
N THR A 196 10.93 17.18 -18.16
CA THR A 196 10.84 17.64 -19.57
C THR A 196 11.54 16.72 -20.57
N ILE A 197 12.41 15.83 -20.11
CA ILE A 197 13.23 14.97 -20.99
C ILE A 197 12.84 13.50 -20.92
N PHE A 198 11.75 13.14 -20.23
CA PHE A 198 11.35 11.74 -20.10
C PHE A 198 10.86 11.16 -21.42
N SER A 199 11.36 9.98 -21.74
CA SER A 199 10.78 9.15 -22.78
C SER A 199 9.54 8.43 -22.25
N PRO A 200 8.52 8.20 -23.09
CA PRO A 200 7.40 7.34 -22.72
C PRO A 200 7.89 5.90 -22.47
N VAL A 201 7.09 5.11 -21.79
CA VAL A 201 7.36 3.68 -21.65
C VAL A 201 7.35 3.01 -23.05
N ASP A 202 8.28 2.09 -23.28
CA ASP A 202 8.28 1.32 -24.53
C ASP A 202 7.11 0.33 -24.59
N LYS A 203 6.76 -0.08 -25.80
CA LYS A 203 5.61 -0.95 -26.05
C LYS A 203 5.67 -2.27 -25.26
N ARG A 204 6.84 -2.91 -25.19
CA ARG A 204 7.01 -4.22 -24.54
C ARG A 204 6.82 -4.10 -23.01
N SER A 205 7.41 -3.07 -22.40
CA SER A 205 7.25 -2.78 -20.98
C SER A 205 5.80 -2.41 -20.64
N PHE A 206 5.15 -1.63 -21.52
CA PHE A 206 3.73 -1.29 -21.37
C PHE A 206 2.84 -2.54 -21.37
N GLU A 207 3.00 -3.42 -22.38
CA GLU A 207 2.23 -4.66 -22.50
C GLU A 207 2.47 -5.59 -21.30
N ALA A 208 3.70 -5.71 -20.82
CA ALA A 208 4.04 -6.52 -19.65
C ALA A 208 3.41 -5.95 -18.36
N ALA A 209 3.46 -4.64 -18.17
CA ALA A 209 2.93 -3.99 -16.98
C ALA A 209 1.39 -3.99 -16.93
N THR A 210 0.72 -4.02 -18.08
CA THR A 210 -0.75 -4.04 -18.20
C THR A 210 -1.33 -5.44 -18.33
N LEU A 211 -0.52 -6.49 -18.24
CA LEU A 211 -1.00 -7.87 -18.28
C LEU A 211 -1.95 -8.14 -17.10
N GLY A 212 -3.21 -8.48 -17.40
CA GLY A 212 -4.24 -8.72 -16.39
C GLY A 212 -4.84 -7.46 -15.76
N LEU A 213 -4.61 -6.28 -16.37
CA LEU A 213 -5.15 -5.00 -15.93
C LEU A 213 -6.70 -5.03 -15.93
N ASN A 214 -7.29 -4.58 -14.81
CA ASN A 214 -8.70 -4.24 -14.77
C ASN A 214 -8.90 -2.78 -15.22
N TYR A 215 -9.47 -2.58 -16.42
CA TYR A 215 -9.67 -1.25 -16.98
C TYR A 215 -10.67 -0.38 -16.21
N ASP A 216 -11.59 -0.99 -15.43
CA ASP A 216 -12.54 -0.24 -14.59
C ASP A 216 -11.85 0.41 -13.37
N GLY A 217 -10.69 -0.12 -12.98
CA GLY A 217 -9.85 0.39 -11.89
C GLY A 217 -8.67 1.25 -12.35
N VAL A 218 -8.74 1.82 -13.56
CA VAL A 218 -7.70 2.71 -14.09
C VAL A 218 -8.11 4.16 -13.91
N PHE A 219 -7.15 5.02 -13.56
CA PHE A 219 -7.35 6.47 -13.49
C PHE A 219 -7.86 7.04 -14.81
N LYS A 220 -8.94 7.79 -14.75
CA LYS A 220 -9.56 8.42 -15.93
C LYS A 220 -8.93 9.77 -16.16
N LEU A 221 -8.11 9.85 -17.19
CA LEU A 221 -7.55 11.13 -17.65
C LEU A 221 -8.69 12.03 -18.17
N ALA A 222 -8.71 13.28 -17.69
CA ALA A 222 -9.66 14.30 -18.14
C ALA A 222 -9.40 14.71 -19.61
#